data_f25a700525a2b2d05e449df6e8a21a7d
#
_entry.id   f25a700525a2b2d05e449df6e8a21a7d
#
_cell.length_a   1.000
_cell.length_b   1.000
_cell.length_c   1.000
_cell.angle_alpha   90.00
_cell.angle_beta   90.00
_cell.angle_gamma   90.00
#
_symmetry.space_group_name_H-M   'P 1'
#
loop_
_entity.id
_entity.type
_entity.pdbx_description
1 polymer ?
#
loop_
_entity_poly.entity_id
_entity_poly.type
_entity_poly.pdbx_seq_one_letter_code
_entity_poly.pdbx_strand_id
1 'polypeptide(L)'
;TDANVVLGRINADKPIGGKIGGLDVDAAKTAISEHIAQPLDIEIMAAAEAIIQVTNARMAGAIRLVSVERGHDPEKFIAMPFGGGGALHAGALIKEVGLSKALVPRFPGVTSALGCVIADMRFDRVHTLNNSLEDLDLDKLTSEMLETAGDGDNRLKEAKVSFESIEHFFELDMLYVGQTHTVPVRLPI
;
A
#
# COMPACT_ATOMS: atom_id res chain seq x y z
N THR A 1 11.15 -8.55 11.42
CA THR A 1 11.40 -10.01 11.54
C THR A 1 11.88 -10.34 12.94
N ASP A 2 12.93 -9.70 13.43
CA ASP A 2 13.60 -10.03 14.69
C ASP A 2 12.66 -10.03 15.91
N ALA A 3 11.83 -8.99 16.04
CA ALA A 3 10.81 -8.94 17.09
C ALA A 3 9.83 -10.12 17.03
N ASN A 4 9.40 -10.53 15.84
CA ASN A 4 8.53 -11.71 15.68
C ASN A 4 9.24 -13.03 15.98
N VAL A 5 10.54 -13.11 15.72
CA VAL A 5 11.38 -14.28 16.09
C VAL A 5 11.53 -14.36 17.61
N VAL A 6 11.89 -13.23 18.26
CA VAL A 6 12.06 -13.17 19.73
C VAL A 6 10.75 -13.48 20.45
N LEU A 7 9.61 -13.02 19.91
CA LEU A 7 8.28 -13.31 20.45
C LEU A 7 7.75 -14.71 20.11
N GLY A 8 8.53 -15.53 19.39
CA GLY A 8 8.12 -16.88 18.99
C GLY A 8 6.96 -16.93 17.97
N ARG A 9 6.64 -15.80 17.31
CA ARG A 9 5.60 -15.73 16.28
C ARG A 9 6.05 -16.29 14.94
N ILE A 10 7.36 -16.37 14.72
CA ILE A 10 7.98 -17.04 13.58
C ILE A 10 8.81 -18.18 14.13
N ASN A 11 8.60 -19.39 13.60
CA ASN A 11 9.45 -20.53 13.93
C ASN A 11 10.82 -20.33 13.28
N ALA A 12 11.86 -20.16 14.10
CA ALA A 12 13.21 -19.89 13.64
C ALA A 12 13.83 -21.07 12.88
N ASP A 13 13.49 -22.30 13.24
CA ASP A 13 14.02 -23.51 12.60
C ASP A 13 13.37 -23.80 11.24
N LYS A 14 12.13 -23.33 11.07
CA LYS A 14 11.31 -23.50 9.85
C LYS A 14 10.65 -22.19 9.46
N PRO A 15 11.44 -21.18 9.05
CA PRO A 15 10.87 -19.90 8.66
C PRO A 15 10.02 -20.03 7.41
N ILE A 16 9.04 -19.16 7.29
CA ILE A 16 8.14 -19.08 6.12
C ILE A 16 8.97 -18.75 4.88
N GLY A 17 8.91 -19.58 3.84
CA GLY A 17 9.65 -19.33 2.59
C GLY A 17 10.49 -20.53 2.10
N GLY A 18 10.36 -21.67 2.72
CA GLY A 18 10.71 -23.01 2.20
C GLY A 18 12.19 -23.36 2.13
N LYS A 19 13.03 -22.58 1.49
CA LYS A 19 14.47 -22.86 1.29
C LYS A 19 15.39 -21.89 2.03
N ILE A 20 14.84 -21.01 2.84
CA ILE A 20 15.61 -20.12 3.70
C ILE A 20 16.10 -20.97 4.87
N GLY A 21 17.40 -20.92 5.17
CA GLY A 21 17.98 -21.56 6.35
C GLY A 21 17.34 -21.04 7.65
N GLY A 22 17.63 -21.68 8.77
CA GLY A 22 17.15 -21.25 10.08
C GLY A 22 17.48 -19.77 10.34
N LEU A 23 16.62 -19.10 11.11
CA LEU A 23 16.85 -17.73 11.57
C LEU A 23 17.67 -17.77 12.86
N ASP A 24 18.63 -16.86 12.99
CA ASP A 24 19.46 -16.73 14.18
C ASP A 24 18.70 -15.99 15.29
N VAL A 25 18.20 -16.75 16.27
CA VAL A 25 17.43 -16.22 17.40
C VAL A 25 18.31 -15.39 18.33
N ASP A 26 19.57 -15.77 18.51
CA ASP A 26 20.48 -15.08 19.43
C ASP A 26 20.95 -13.75 18.82
N ALA A 27 21.21 -13.72 17.52
CA ALA A 27 21.46 -12.47 16.81
C ALA A 27 20.25 -11.51 16.89
N ALA A 28 19.03 -12.02 16.73
CA ALA A 28 17.81 -11.22 16.87
C ALA A 28 17.63 -10.65 18.29
N LYS A 29 17.89 -11.46 19.33
CA LYS A 29 17.87 -11.02 20.73
C LYS A 29 18.93 -9.96 21.01
N THR A 30 20.15 -10.19 20.53
CA THR A 30 21.26 -9.24 20.70
C THR A 30 20.92 -7.89 20.09
N ALA A 31 20.44 -7.87 18.85
CA ALA A 31 20.05 -6.63 18.18
C ALA A 31 18.94 -5.87 18.93
N ILE A 32 17.90 -6.55 19.42
CA ILE A 32 16.84 -5.91 20.20
C ILE A 32 17.36 -5.44 21.55
N SER A 33 18.24 -6.22 22.20
CA SER A 33 18.85 -5.85 23.48
C SER A 33 19.67 -4.57 23.35
N GLU A 34 20.61 -4.52 22.42
CA GLU A 34 21.55 -3.41 22.27
C GLU A 34 20.87 -2.12 21.79
N HIS A 35 19.95 -2.24 20.84
CA HIS A 35 19.37 -1.06 20.19
C HIS A 35 18.09 -0.55 20.84
N ILE A 36 17.37 -1.35 21.61
CA ILE A 36 16.07 -0.99 22.17
C ILE A 36 15.99 -1.23 23.68
N ALA A 37 16.25 -2.47 24.13
CA ALA A 37 15.99 -2.85 25.51
C ALA A 37 16.91 -2.10 26.50
N GLN A 38 18.22 -2.13 26.26
CA GLN A 38 19.20 -1.43 27.12
C GLN A 38 19.03 0.10 27.11
N PRO A 39 18.90 0.78 25.93
CA PRO A 39 18.69 2.22 25.93
C PRO A 39 17.40 2.69 26.63
N LEU A 40 16.36 1.83 26.66
CA LEU A 40 15.07 2.14 27.31
C LEU A 40 14.93 1.53 28.70
N ASP A 41 15.93 0.80 29.19
CA ASP A 41 15.94 0.10 30.48
C ASP A 41 14.69 -0.79 30.66
N ILE A 42 14.40 -1.63 29.63
CA ILE A 42 13.28 -2.57 29.62
C ILE A 42 13.75 -3.99 29.25
N GLU A 43 12.92 -4.97 29.57
CA GLU A 43 13.16 -6.36 29.22
C GLU A 43 13.09 -6.59 27.70
N ILE A 44 13.88 -7.54 27.17
CA ILE A 44 13.95 -7.85 25.73
C ILE A 44 12.59 -8.22 25.16
N MET A 45 11.77 -8.97 25.89
CA MET A 45 10.42 -9.35 25.45
C MET A 45 9.51 -8.12 25.34
N ALA A 46 9.58 -7.22 26.32
CA ALA A 46 8.83 -5.98 26.29
C ALA A 46 9.27 -5.05 25.14
N ALA A 47 10.58 -5.00 24.86
CA ALA A 47 11.14 -4.29 23.73
C ALA A 47 10.62 -4.86 22.38
N ALA A 48 10.63 -6.16 22.24
CA ALA A 48 10.11 -6.84 21.05
C ALA A 48 8.59 -6.59 20.85
N GLU A 49 7.80 -6.62 21.93
CA GLU A 49 6.37 -6.27 21.88
C GLU A 49 6.16 -4.80 21.51
N ALA A 50 6.92 -3.89 22.06
CA ALA A 50 6.85 -2.45 21.75
C ALA A 50 7.12 -2.18 20.26
N ILE A 51 8.12 -2.86 19.67
CA ILE A 51 8.38 -2.77 18.22
C ILE A 51 7.14 -3.17 17.41
N ILE A 52 6.49 -4.27 17.77
CA ILE A 52 5.30 -4.74 17.06
C ILE A 52 4.12 -3.79 17.28
N GLN A 53 3.91 -3.27 18.48
CA GLN A 53 2.85 -2.30 18.77
C GLN A 53 3.01 -1.01 17.96
N VAL A 54 4.21 -0.43 17.95
CA VAL A 54 4.50 0.78 17.15
C VAL A 54 4.30 0.51 15.66
N THR A 55 4.72 -0.67 15.18
CA THR A 55 4.54 -1.06 13.79
C THR A 55 3.05 -1.16 13.44
N ASN A 56 2.25 -1.81 14.29
CA ASN A 56 0.81 -1.94 14.09
C ASN A 56 0.11 -0.57 14.10
N ALA A 57 0.47 0.30 15.05
CA ALA A 57 -0.10 1.64 15.13
C ALA A 57 0.18 2.47 13.88
N ARG A 58 1.40 2.39 13.33
CA ARG A 58 1.76 3.06 12.06
C ARG A 58 0.98 2.51 10.87
N MET A 59 0.85 1.19 10.77
CA MET A 59 0.06 0.56 9.71
C MET A 59 -1.43 0.90 9.83
N ALA A 60 -1.98 0.91 11.05
CA ALA A 60 -3.35 1.32 11.31
C ALA A 60 -3.58 2.78 10.90
N GLY A 61 -2.63 3.68 11.20
CA GLY A 61 -2.65 5.06 10.74
C GLY A 61 -2.72 5.15 9.20
N ALA A 62 -1.88 4.40 8.49
CA ALA A 62 -1.90 4.38 7.04
C ALA A 62 -3.23 3.85 6.46
N ILE A 63 -3.84 2.85 7.10
CA ILE A 63 -5.17 2.36 6.69
C ILE A 63 -6.23 3.45 6.90
N ARG A 64 -6.18 4.19 8.02
CA ARG A 64 -7.13 5.29 8.30
C ARG A 64 -7.04 6.41 7.28
N LEU A 65 -5.83 6.76 6.81
CA LEU A 65 -5.62 7.76 5.75
C LEU A 65 -6.39 7.43 4.45
N VAL A 66 -6.45 6.16 4.08
CA VAL A 66 -7.11 5.74 2.84
C VAL A 66 -8.57 5.29 3.05
N SER A 67 -9.05 5.26 4.27
CA SER A 67 -10.42 4.89 4.63
C SER A 67 -11.16 6.00 5.37
N VAL A 68 -10.92 6.16 6.66
CA VAL A 68 -11.64 7.11 7.53
C VAL A 68 -11.52 8.55 7.04
N GLU A 69 -10.32 8.98 6.66
CA GLU A 69 -10.09 10.35 6.17
C GLU A 69 -10.74 10.63 4.82
N ARG A 70 -11.08 9.55 4.09
CA ARG A 70 -11.86 9.63 2.85
C ARG A 70 -13.36 9.41 3.07
N GLY A 71 -13.83 9.38 4.31
CA GLY A 71 -15.23 9.22 4.66
C GLY A 71 -15.74 7.78 4.57
N HIS A 72 -14.84 6.78 4.50
CA HIS A 72 -15.21 5.38 4.49
C HIS A 72 -15.25 4.80 5.89
N ASP A 73 -16.29 4.02 6.20
CA ASP A 73 -16.44 3.29 7.44
C ASP A 73 -15.65 1.98 7.41
N PRO A 74 -14.60 1.81 8.23
CA PRO A 74 -13.77 0.62 8.23
C PRO A 74 -14.53 -0.69 8.50
N GLU A 75 -15.62 -0.66 9.25
CA GLU A 75 -16.42 -1.87 9.54
C GLU A 75 -16.98 -2.52 8.28
N LYS A 76 -17.15 -1.76 7.21
CA LYS A 76 -17.63 -2.25 5.91
C LYS A 76 -16.55 -2.88 5.05
N PHE A 77 -15.30 -2.85 5.48
CA PHE A 77 -14.17 -3.35 4.71
C PHE A 77 -13.57 -4.61 5.31
N ILE A 78 -12.94 -5.38 4.43
CA ILE A 78 -12.16 -6.57 4.76
C ILE A 78 -10.70 -6.26 4.45
N ALA A 79 -9.80 -6.50 5.40
CA ALA A 79 -8.37 -6.45 5.12
C ALA A 79 -7.94 -7.71 4.37
N MET A 80 -7.11 -7.54 3.35
CA MET A 80 -6.45 -8.65 2.68
C MET A 80 -4.93 -8.52 2.85
N PRO A 81 -4.37 -9.01 3.97
CA PRO A 81 -2.94 -8.96 4.20
C PRO A 81 -2.21 -9.95 3.29
N PHE A 82 -1.19 -9.47 2.61
CA PHE A 82 -0.32 -10.28 1.75
C PHE A 82 1.15 -9.89 1.92
N GLY A 83 2.05 -10.63 1.25
CA GLY A 83 3.49 -10.55 1.47
C GLY A 83 3.95 -11.50 2.57
N GLY A 84 5.27 -11.61 2.77
CA GLY A 84 5.88 -12.57 3.67
C GLY A 84 5.49 -12.42 5.15
N GLY A 85 5.24 -11.21 5.63
CA GLY A 85 4.92 -10.91 7.03
C GLY A 85 3.53 -10.31 7.26
N GLY A 86 2.78 -9.99 6.21
CA GLY A 86 1.52 -9.25 6.32
C GLY A 86 0.47 -9.92 7.22
N ALA A 87 0.33 -11.22 7.10
CA ALA A 87 -0.63 -11.98 7.89
C ALA A 87 -0.37 -11.97 9.41
N LEU A 88 0.88 -11.77 9.84
CA LEU A 88 1.25 -11.70 11.26
C LEU A 88 0.61 -10.51 11.99
N HIS A 89 0.28 -9.46 11.24
CA HIS A 89 -0.29 -8.22 11.78
C HIS A 89 -1.81 -8.15 11.66
N ALA A 90 -2.44 -9.08 10.91
CA ALA A 90 -3.85 -9.04 10.55
C ALA A 90 -4.78 -8.89 11.76
N GLY A 91 -4.59 -9.72 12.79
CA GLY A 91 -5.44 -9.71 13.98
C GLY A 91 -5.35 -8.42 14.79
N ALA A 92 -4.17 -7.82 14.87
CA ALA A 92 -3.98 -6.54 15.56
C ALA A 92 -4.62 -5.39 14.76
N LEU A 93 -4.42 -5.38 13.44
CA LEU A 93 -4.96 -4.34 12.56
C LEU A 93 -6.50 -4.36 12.51
N ILE A 94 -7.12 -5.54 12.49
CA ILE A 94 -8.59 -5.66 12.60
C ILE A 94 -9.09 -4.93 13.86
N LYS A 95 -8.49 -5.20 15.00
CA LYS A 95 -8.89 -4.61 16.28
C LYS A 95 -8.63 -3.12 16.33
N GLU A 96 -7.46 -2.69 15.86
CA GLU A 96 -7.02 -1.31 16.00
C GLU A 96 -7.72 -0.34 15.02
N VAL A 97 -8.06 -0.82 13.84
CA VAL A 97 -8.73 -0.02 12.79
C VAL A 97 -10.26 -0.14 12.88
N GLY A 98 -10.78 -1.22 13.45
CA GLY A 98 -12.21 -1.53 13.46
C GLY A 98 -12.68 -2.20 12.17
N LEU A 99 -11.83 -2.95 11.51
CA LEU A 99 -12.19 -3.72 10.31
C LEU A 99 -13.08 -4.93 10.69
N SER A 100 -13.96 -5.33 9.78
CA SER A 100 -14.87 -6.47 10.04
C SER A 100 -14.14 -7.81 10.07
N LYS A 101 -13.20 -8.02 9.14
CA LYS A 101 -12.52 -9.30 8.90
C LYS A 101 -11.15 -9.11 8.26
N ALA A 102 -10.35 -10.18 8.24
CA ALA A 102 -9.22 -10.32 7.33
C ALA A 102 -9.37 -11.58 6.49
N LEU A 103 -9.04 -11.47 5.21
CA LEU A 103 -8.95 -12.56 4.26
C LEU A 103 -7.48 -12.78 3.91
N VAL A 104 -6.90 -13.87 4.39
CA VAL A 104 -5.53 -14.26 4.00
C VAL A 104 -5.63 -15.10 2.73
N PRO A 105 -5.06 -14.66 1.60
CA PRO A 105 -5.10 -15.42 0.36
C PRO A 105 -4.32 -16.74 0.49
N ARG A 106 -4.62 -17.70 -0.37
CA ARG A 106 -3.98 -19.03 -0.33
C ARG A 106 -2.44 -18.98 -0.42
N PHE A 107 -1.91 -18.02 -1.17
CA PHE A 107 -0.48 -17.83 -1.38
C PHE A 107 -0.08 -16.39 -1.05
N PRO A 108 -0.11 -15.99 0.23
CA PRO A 108 0.07 -14.59 0.61
C PRO A 108 1.44 -14.04 0.21
N GLY A 109 2.49 -14.86 0.23
CA GLY A 109 3.85 -14.44 -0.13
C GLY A 109 4.05 -14.08 -1.60
N VAL A 110 3.18 -14.52 -2.49
CA VAL A 110 3.26 -14.28 -3.94
C VAL A 110 2.02 -13.57 -4.52
N THR A 111 1.11 -13.11 -3.70
CA THR A 111 -0.12 -12.44 -4.14
C THR A 111 0.18 -11.19 -4.97
N SER A 112 1.23 -10.45 -4.64
CA SER A 112 1.69 -9.30 -5.41
C SER A 112 2.11 -9.70 -6.82
N ALA A 113 2.89 -10.76 -6.95
CA ALA A 113 3.31 -11.29 -8.25
C ALA A 113 2.11 -11.78 -9.08
N LEU A 114 1.16 -12.46 -8.43
CA LEU A 114 -0.10 -12.84 -9.06
C LEU A 114 -0.87 -11.61 -9.57
N GLY A 115 -0.96 -10.56 -8.74
CA GLY A 115 -1.58 -9.29 -9.12
C GLY A 115 -0.94 -8.69 -10.37
N CYS A 116 0.39 -8.68 -10.45
CA CYS A 116 1.11 -8.20 -11.64
C CYS A 116 0.82 -9.01 -12.92
N VAL A 117 0.53 -10.32 -12.76
CA VAL A 117 0.23 -11.19 -13.92
C VAL A 117 -1.19 -11.02 -14.43
N ILE A 118 -2.15 -10.74 -13.53
CA ILE A 118 -3.58 -10.68 -13.88
C ILE A 118 -4.12 -9.26 -14.01
N ALA A 119 -3.35 -8.24 -13.60
CA ALA A 119 -3.77 -6.86 -13.72
C ALA A 119 -3.70 -6.40 -15.18
N ASP A 120 -4.64 -5.54 -15.54
CA ASP A 120 -4.60 -4.84 -16.82
C ASP A 120 -3.36 -3.95 -16.89
N MET A 121 -2.81 -3.78 -18.08
CA MET A 121 -1.74 -2.82 -18.28
C MET A 121 -2.29 -1.40 -18.16
N ARG A 122 -1.60 -0.58 -17.39
CA ARG A 122 -1.98 0.81 -17.16
C ARG A 122 -0.78 1.72 -17.37
N PHE A 123 -1.03 2.83 -18.03
CA PHE A 123 -0.08 3.90 -18.20
C PHE A 123 -0.70 5.20 -17.68
N ASP A 124 -0.10 5.78 -16.65
CA ASP A 124 -0.56 7.04 -16.04
C ASP A 124 0.34 8.19 -16.50
N ARG A 125 -0.29 9.30 -16.80
CA ARG A 125 0.38 10.57 -17.08
C ARG A 125 -0.19 11.63 -16.16
N VAL A 126 0.67 12.37 -15.49
CA VAL A 126 0.28 13.49 -14.63
C VAL A 126 0.89 14.76 -15.21
N HIS A 127 0.08 15.79 -15.34
CA HIS A 127 0.49 17.12 -15.76
C HIS A 127 -0.09 18.17 -14.81
N THR A 128 0.72 19.15 -14.41
CA THR A 128 0.27 20.23 -13.51
C THR A 128 -0.16 21.41 -14.34
N LEU A 129 -1.44 21.83 -14.19
CA LEU A 129 -1.98 22.98 -14.91
C LEU A 129 -1.80 24.28 -14.12
N ASN A 130 -2.09 24.29 -12.83
CA ASN A 130 -1.99 25.43 -11.91
C ASN A 130 -2.72 26.70 -12.43
N ASN A 131 -3.91 26.53 -13.01
CA ASN A 131 -4.75 27.58 -13.55
C ASN A 131 -6.06 27.65 -12.78
N SER A 132 -6.70 28.84 -12.77
CA SER A 132 -8.07 28.96 -12.35
C SER A 132 -9.00 28.35 -13.43
N LEU A 133 -10.16 27.83 -13.01
CA LEU A 133 -11.12 27.26 -13.96
C LEU A 133 -11.66 28.33 -14.95
N GLU A 134 -11.74 29.58 -14.52
CA GLU A 134 -12.20 30.70 -15.34
C GLU A 134 -11.22 31.07 -16.45
N ASP A 135 -9.91 30.85 -16.20
CA ASP A 135 -8.84 31.17 -17.15
C ASP A 135 -8.42 29.96 -17.99
N LEU A 136 -9.07 28.81 -17.81
CA LEU A 136 -8.71 27.57 -18.47
C LEU A 136 -9.29 27.50 -19.88
N ASP A 137 -8.43 27.38 -20.87
CA ASP A 137 -8.82 27.07 -22.25
C ASP A 137 -9.14 25.56 -22.36
N LEU A 138 -10.44 25.25 -22.35
CA LEU A 138 -10.92 23.87 -22.37
C LEU A 138 -10.64 23.17 -23.70
N ASP A 139 -10.66 23.87 -24.83
CA ASP A 139 -10.38 23.28 -26.14
C ASP A 139 -8.91 22.89 -26.26
N LYS A 140 -8.03 23.78 -25.78
CA LYS A 140 -6.60 23.50 -25.71
C LYS A 140 -6.30 22.34 -24.76
N LEU A 141 -6.90 22.33 -23.58
CA LEU A 141 -6.74 21.26 -22.60
C LEU A 141 -7.18 19.91 -23.18
N THR A 142 -8.37 19.88 -23.82
CA THR A 142 -8.89 18.66 -24.44
C THR A 142 -7.95 18.15 -25.53
N SER A 143 -7.39 19.04 -26.35
CA SER A 143 -6.45 18.67 -27.39
C SER A 143 -5.15 18.08 -26.82
N GLU A 144 -4.59 18.68 -25.75
CA GLU A 144 -3.38 18.19 -25.06
C GLU A 144 -3.64 16.84 -24.39
N MET A 145 -4.82 16.63 -23.81
CA MET A 145 -5.21 15.35 -23.21
C MET A 145 -5.31 14.24 -24.25
N LEU A 146 -5.93 14.51 -25.41
CA LEU A 146 -6.05 13.54 -26.49
C LEU A 146 -4.70 13.20 -27.12
N GLU A 147 -3.80 14.17 -27.26
CA GLU A 147 -2.43 13.94 -27.72
C GLU A 147 -1.68 13.04 -26.74
N THR A 148 -1.79 13.32 -25.44
CA THR A 148 -1.18 12.53 -24.36
C THR A 148 -1.74 11.10 -24.34
N ALA A 149 -3.03 10.91 -24.61
CA ALA A 149 -3.65 9.60 -24.74
C ALA A 149 -3.06 8.81 -25.92
N GLY A 150 -2.87 9.45 -27.07
CA GLY A 150 -2.22 8.85 -28.23
C GLY A 150 -0.78 8.39 -27.94
N ASP A 151 -0.03 9.16 -27.18
CA ASP A 151 1.30 8.77 -26.71
C ASP A 151 1.23 7.55 -25.78
N GLY A 152 0.23 7.52 -24.90
CA GLY A 152 -0.05 6.38 -24.02
C GLY A 152 -0.32 5.10 -24.81
N ASP A 153 -1.17 5.19 -25.84
CA ASP A 153 -1.48 4.08 -26.76
C ASP A 153 -0.23 3.50 -27.41
N ASN A 154 0.64 4.38 -27.90
CA ASN A 154 1.87 3.96 -28.54
C ASN A 154 2.79 3.20 -27.56
N ARG A 155 2.91 3.69 -26.32
CA ARG A 155 3.68 3.00 -25.28
C ARG A 155 3.08 1.65 -24.88
N LEU A 156 1.77 1.54 -24.79
CA LEU A 156 1.11 0.25 -24.54
C LEU A 156 1.36 -0.74 -25.68
N LYS A 157 1.28 -0.28 -26.94
CA LYS A 157 1.58 -1.10 -28.12
C LYS A 157 3.04 -1.59 -28.18
N GLU A 158 3.98 -0.79 -27.68
CA GLU A 158 5.40 -1.18 -27.58
C GLU A 158 5.64 -2.36 -26.62
N ALA A 159 4.74 -2.60 -25.68
CA ALA A 159 4.84 -3.70 -24.73
C ALA A 159 4.70 -5.09 -25.37
N LYS A 160 4.37 -5.18 -26.66
CA LYS A 160 4.22 -6.42 -27.44
C LYS A 160 3.22 -7.42 -26.84
N VAL A 161 2.19 -6.89 -26.19
CA VAL A 161 1.05 -7.63 -25.64
C VAL A 161 -0.17 -7.31 -26.52
N SER A 162 -1.04 -8.28 -26.77
CA SER A 162 -2.32 -8.03 -27.42
C SER A 162 -3.33 -7.51 -26.42
N PHE A 163 -4.02 -6.43 -26.77
CA PHE A 163 -5.11 -5.87 -25.99
C PHE A 163 -6.44 -6.12 -26.71
N GLU A 164 -7.49 -6.37 -25.94
CA GLU A 164 -8.86 -6.43 -26.48
C GLU A 164 -9.40 -5.02 -26.73
N SER A 165 -9.12 -4.10 -25.79
CA SER A 165 -9.45 -2.69 -25.90
C SER A 165 -8.43 -1.83 -25.14
N ILE A 166 -8.36 -0.55 -25.47
CA ILE A 166 -7.65 0.47 -24.70
C ILE A 166 -8.71 1.50 -24.31
N GLU A 167 -8.77 1.81 -23.02
CA GLU A 167 -9.68 2.82 -22.48
C GLU A 167 -8.88 3.98 -21.91
N HIS A 168 -9.38 5.19 -22.12
CA HIS A 168 -8.77 6.40 -21.59
C HIS A 168 -9.65 6.99 -20.49
N PHE A 169 -9.00 7.44 -19.42
CA PHE A 169 -9.65 8.12 -18.31
C PHE A 169 -8.94 9.45 -18.06
N PHE A 170 -9.73 10.53 -18.10
CA PHE A 170 -9.22 11.87 -17.85
C PHE A 170 -9.80 12.39 -16.55
N GLU A 171 -8.94 12.87 -15.66
CA GLU A 171 -9.32 13.42 -14.37
C GLU A 171 -8.55 14.72 -14.12
N LEU A 172 -9.22 15.70 -13.52
CA LEU A 172 -8.60 16.93 -13.02
C LEU A 172 -8.64 16.90 -11.50
N ASP A 173 -7.49 17.02 -10.86
CA ASP A 173 -7.42 17.30 -9.43
C ASP A 173 -7.71 18.78 -9.20
N MET A 174 -8.91 19.07 -8.74
CA MET A 174 -9.41 20.42 -8.52
C MET A 174 -9.50 20.75 -7.03
N LEU A 175 -9.32 22.01 -6.70
CA LEU A 175 -9.52 22.51 -5.33
C LEU A 175 -10.23 23.88 -5.37
N TYR A 176 -10.99 24.17 -4.34
CA TYR A 176 -11.51 25.52 -4.14
C TYR A 176 -10.42 26.46 -3.64
N VAL A 177 -10.50 27.73 -4.02
CA VAL A 177 -9.56 28.75 -3.55
C VAL A 177 -9.52 28.76 -2.02
N GLY A 178 -8.30 28.63 -1.46
CA GLY A 178 -8.08 28.55 -0.01
C GLY A 178 -8.15 27.15 0.60
N GLN A 179 -8.47 26.12 -0.17
CA GLN A 179 -8.38 24.72 0.27
C GLN A 179 -7.03 24.11 -0.06
N THR A 180 -6.64 23.07 0.70
CA THR A 180 -5.40 22.32 0.51
C THR A 180 -5.62 20.91 -0.04
N HIS A 181 -6.86 20.42 -0.02
CA HIS A 181 -7.20 19.08 -0.48
C HIS A 181 -7.89 19.16 -1.85
N THR A 182 -7.35 18.40 -2.78
CA THR A 182 -7.91 18.27 -4.12
C THR A 182 -9.07 17.28 -4.15
N VAL A 183 -9.98 17.49 -5.08
CA VAL A 183 -11.06 16.57 -5.41
C VAL A 183 -10.86 16.14 -6.86
N PRO A 184 -10.73 14.85 -7.16
CA PRO A 184 -10.64 14.35 -8.52
C PRO A 184 -12.01 14.53 -9.22
N VAL A 185 -11.99 15.18 -10.37
CA VAL A 185 -13.16 15.38 -11.22
C VAL A 185 -12.92 14.66 -12.53
N ARG A 186 -13.72 13.65 -12.81
CA ARG A 186 -13.64 12.89 -14.05
C ARG A 186 -14.26 13.69 -15.20
N LEU A 187 -13.55 13.76 -16.31
CA LEU A 187 -14.01 14.44 -17.50
C LEU A 187 -14.71 13.47 -18.46
N PRO A 188 -15.80 13.88 -19.09
CA PRO A 188 -16.57 13.07 -20.05
C PRO A 188 -15.98 13.19 -21.48
N ILE A 189 -14.70 12.93 -21.63
CA ILE A 189 -13.98 13.00 -22.92
C ILE A 189 -13.85 11.60 -23.50
#